data_27b3476a6d021c8ad2484bcce183e343
#
_entry.id   27b3476a6d021c8ad2484bcce183e343
#
_cell.length_a   1.000
_cell.length_b   1.000
_cell.length_c   1.000
_cell.angle_alpha   90.00
_cell.angle_beta   90.00
_cell.angle_gamma   90.00
#
_symmetry.space_group_name_H-M   'P 1'
#
loop_
_entity.id
_entity.type
_entity.pdbx_description
1 polymer ?
#
loop_
_entity_poly.entity_id
_entity_poly.type
_entity_poly.pdbx_seq_one_letter_code
_entity_poly.pdbx_strand_id
1 'polypeptide(L)'
;VPGVTSPLAVPAYNGIPVTHRDFCSSLHIITGHRRAGKEYDINFRALVDTKGTLVFLMGVAALHDICQGLLDEGMDPEMPAAILQKGTTAGQKKIVATVSTLEAEVKRQGIQTPAIIVVGKVCALADEFNWYEKLPLMGWKVLVTRPKNRSSRTTELLREKGAEVLELPSIRTQALEDQRALYQALDHVSDYQWAVFTSPTGAEIFFDELKHRRMDIRSLAGIRSLRSAREPERSWRTGDF
;
A
#
# COMPACT_ATOMS: atom_id res chain seq x y z
N VAL A 1 -3.63 -10.06 11.63
CA VAL A 1 -2.96 -10.23 10.33
C VAL A 1 -1.58 -9.59 10.44
N PRO A 2 -0.48 -10.31 10.18
CA PRO A 2 0.85 -9.73 10.19
C PRO A 2 1.00 -8.71 9.06
N GLY A 3 1.76 -7.65 9.31
CA GLY A 3 2.07 -6.62 8.34
C GLY A 3 3.57 -6.31 8.32
N VAL A 4 4.02 -5.54 7.32
CA VAL A 4 5.41 -5.07 7.27
C VAL A 4 5.53 -3.85 8.17
N THR A 5 6.49 -3.90 9.10
CA THR A 5 6.75 -2.78 10.02
C THR A 5 7.36 -1.59 9.29
N SER A 6 7.04 -0.36 9.73
CA SER A 6 7.54 0.87 9.11
C SER A 6 9.07 0.99 9.04
N PRO A 7 9.87 0.51 10.02
CA PRO A 7 11.33 0.51 9.92
C PRO A 7 11.90 -0.28 8.73
N LEU A 8 11.14 -1.17 8.13
CA LEU A 8 11.51 -1.90 6.92
C LEU A 8 10.84 -1.31 5.68
N ALA A 9 9.53 -1.08 5.74
CA ALA A 9 8.77 -0.64 4.58
C ALA A 9 9.17 0.77 4.11
N VAL A 10 9.29 1.73 5.04
CA VAL A 10 9.56 3.12 4.68
C VAL A 10 10.94 3.31 4.06
N PRO A 11 12.05 2.77 4.62
CA PRO A 11 13.36 2.84 3.95
C PRO A 11 13.34 2.19 2.57
N ALA A 12 12.73 1.01 2.40
CA ALA A 12 12.65 0.31 1.12
C ALA A 12 11.96 1.15 0.03
N TYR A 13 10.88 1.87 0.37
CA TYR A 13 10.18 2.78 -0.54
C TYR A 13 10.98 4.07 -0.83
N ASN A 14 11.98 4.38 -0.01
CA ASN A 14 12.88 5.51 -0.20
C ASN A 14 14.25 5.11 -0.79
N GLY A 15 14.41 3.87 -1.25
CA GLY A 15 15.65 3.38 -1.84
C GLY A 15 16.77 3.13 -0.83
N ILE A 16 16.45 2.95 0.45
CA ILE A 16 17.42 2.68 1.51
C ILE A 16 17.28 1.24 1.97
N PRO A 17 18.18 0.32 1.59
CA PRO A 17 18.22 -1.02 2.16
C PRO A 17 18.68 -0.94 3.61
N VAL A 18 17.91 -1.54 4.55
CA VAL A 18 18.27 -1.48 5.98
C VAL A 18 19.49 -2.32 6.36
N THR A 19 19.88 -3.25 5.51
CA THR A 19 21.17 -3.97 5.57
C THR A 19 21.74 -4.10 4.16
N HIS A 20 23.06 -4.06 4.03
CA HIS A 20 23.72 -4.23 2.74
C HIS A 20 25.12 -4.85 2.96
N ARG A 21 25.46 -5.84 2.16
CA ARG A 21 26.70 -6.65 2.28
C ARG A 21 27.96 -5.81 2.44
N ASP A 22 28.06 -4.68 1.73
CA ASP A 22 29.26 -3.84 1.72
C ASP A 22 29.23 -2.72 2.77
N PHE A 23 28.11 -2.50 3.45
CA PHE A 23 27.92 -1.37 4.37
C PHE A 23 27.65 -1.78 5.82
N CYS A 24 26.75 -2.75 6.04
CA CYS A 24 26.41 -3.20 7.38
C CYS A 24 25.66 -4.54 7.38
N SER A 25 25.80 -5.29 8.47
CA SER A 25 25.16 -6.60 8.66
C SER A 25 24.04 -6.62 9.69
N SER A 26 23.78 -5.49 10.36
CA SER A 26 22.78 -5.42 11.43
C SER A 26 21.86 -4.22 11.29
N LEU A 27 20.64 -4.36 11.83
CA LEU A 27 19.64 -3.34 11.92
C LEU A 27 19.17 -3.22 13.36
N HIS A 28 19.13 -1.99 13.89
CA HIS A 28 18.66 -1.66 15.22
C HIS A 28 17.45 -0.75 15.12
N ILE A 29 16.32 -1.15 15.71
CA ILE A 29 15.10 -0.38 15.73
C ILE A 29 14.92 0.19 17.13
N ILE A 30 14.89 1.51 17.23
CA ILE A 30 14.92 2.24 18.49
C ILE A 30 13.68 3.15 18.57
N THR A 31 13.06 3.22 19.71
CA THR A 31 12.03 4.22 20.00
C THR A 31 12.71 5.52 20.44
N GLY A 32 12.69 6.54 19.56
CA GLY A 32 13.33 7.83 19.81
C GLY A 32 12.50 8.80 20.68
N HIS A 33 11.35 8.34 21.21
CA HIS A 33 10.50 9.19 22.03
C HIS A 33 10.88 9.08 23.51
N ARG A 34 11.08 10.26 24.13
CA ARG A 34 11.30 10.38 25.58
C ARG A 34 9.95 10.40 26.30
N ARG A 35 9.79 9.55 27.30
CA ARG A 35 8.65 9.64 28.21
C ARG A 35 8.79 10.87 29.12
N ALA A 36 7.75 11.69 29.23
CA ALA A 36 7.76 12.87 30.10
C ALA A 36 8.22 12.53 31.52
N GLY A 37 9.22 13.26 32.03
CA GLY A 37 9.77 13.10 33.38
C GLY A 37 10.76 11.94 33.56
N LYS A 38 11.20 11.24 32.51
CA LYS A 38 12.29 10.25 32.58
C LYS A 38 13.51 10.69 31.78
N GLU A 39 14.69 10.25 32.21
CA GLU A 39 15.92 10.41 31.45
C GLU A 39 15.85 9.64 30.13
N TYR A 40 16.70 10.03 29.17
CA TYR A 40 16.78 9.40 27.87
C TYR A 40 17.53 8.06 28.02
N ASP A 41 16.78 6.96 27.96
CA ASP A 41 17.29 5.61 28.18
C ASP A 41 17.83 4.97 26.87
N ILE A 42 18.62 5.74 26.09
CA ILE A 42 19.27 5.23 24.91
C ILE A 42 20.78 5.17 25.17
N ASN A 43 21.33 3.96 25.10
CA ASN A 43 22.79 3.77 25.16
C ASN A 43 23.40 4.05 23.78
N PHE A 44 23.68 5.34 23.50
CA PHE A 44 24.27 5.77 22.24
C PHE A 44 25.63 5.12 21.98
N ARG A 45 26.46 4.92 23.03
CA ARG A 45 27.74 4.24 22.90
C ARG A 45 27.58 2.83 22.30
N ALA A 46 26.68 2.04 22.83
CA ALA A 46 26.42 0.71 22.31
C ALA A 46 25.94 0.76 20.85
N LEU A 47 25.09 1.73 20.49
CA LEU A 47 24.59 1.91 19.12
C LEU A 47 25.72 2.27 18.13
N VAL A 48 26.64 3.15 18.52
CA VAL A 48 27.81 3.51 17.70
C VAL A 48 28.71 2.30 17.49
N ASP A 49 28.98 1.54 18.56
CA ASP A 49 29.87 0.37 18.52
C ASP A 49 29.32 -0.78 17.65
N THR A 50 28.01 -0.87 17.42
CA THR A 50 27.41 -1.89 16.54
C THR A 50 27.77 -1.74 15.08
N LYS A 51 28.09 -0.53 14.62
CA LYS A 51 28.33 -0.16 13.20
C LYS A 51 27.22 -0.60 12.25
N GLY A 52 26.00 -0.82 12.77
CA GLY A 52 24.81 -1.21 12.04
C GLY A 52 24.00 -0.03 11.53
N THR A 53 22.91 -0.32 10.86
CA THR A 53 21.89 0.68 10.53
C THR A 53 21.00 0.93 11.75
N LEU A 54 20.83 2.19 12.10
CA LEU A 54 19.98 2.62 13.21
C LEU A 54 18.69 3.24 12.64
N VAL A 55 17.53 2.77 13.09
CA VAL A 55 16.23 3.32 12.70
C VAL A 55 15.48 3.79 13.94
N PHE A 56 15.29 5.10 14.04
CA PHE A 56 14.58 5.70 15.17
C PHE A 56 13.12 5.99 14.80
N LEU A 57 12.21 5.38 15.54
CA LEU A 57 10.78 5.64 15.48
C LEU A 57 10.41 6.73 16.46
N MET A 58 9.42 7.56 16.12
CA MET A 58 8.93 8.66 16.98
C MET A 58 10.03 9.65 17.43
N GLY A 59 11.13 9.73 16.67
CA GLY A 59 12.32 10.51 17.05
C GLY A 59 12.36 11.94 16.54
N VAL A 60 11.35 12.43 15.78
CA VAL A 60 11.43 13.76 15.15
C VAL A 60 11.58 14.88 16.16
N ALA A 61 10.82 14.82 17.26
CA ALA A 61 10.91 15.82 18.34
C ALA A 61 12.23 15.75 19.13
N ALA A 62 12.91 14.61 19.09
CA ALA A 62 14.19 14.36 19.75
C ALA A 62 15.36 14.29 18.76
N LEU A 63 15.19 14.79 17.54
CA LEU A 63 16.20 14.69 16.48
C LEU A 63 17.54 15.30 16.93
N HIS A 64 17.51 16.46 17.59
CA HIS A 64 18.70 17.10 18.17
C HIS A 64 19.42 16.17 19.15
N ASP A 65 18.69 15.64 20.14
CA ASP A 65 19.27 14.76 21.17
C ASP A 65 19.83 13.46 20.56
N ILE A 66 19.15 12.92 19.53
CA ILE A 66 19.64 11.73 18.82
C ILE A 66 20.93 12.00 18.07
N CYS A 67 20.99 13.08 17.27
CA CYS A 67 22.19 13.42 16.52
C CYS A 67 23.35 13.77 17.47
N GLN A 68 23.10 14.59 18.49
CA GLN A 68 24.11 14.98 19.45
C GLN A 68 24.62 13.78 20.26
N GLY A 69 23.72 12.93 20.76
CA GLY A 69 24.12 11.73 21.51
C GLY A 69 24.96 10.74 20.71
N LEU A 70 24.71 10.61 19.40
CA LEU A 70 25.56 9.80 18.51
C LEU A 70 26.93 10.44 18.30
N LEU A 71 26.99 11.76 18.10
CA LEU A 71 28.24 12.52 17.92
C LEU A 71 29.10 12.50 19.18
N ASP A 72 28.51 12.70 20.36
CA ASP A 72 29.21 12.72 21.65
C ASP A 72 29.86 11.36 21.96
N GLU A 73 29.29 10.28 21.46
CA GLU A 73 29.82 8.92 21.58
C GLU A 73 30.77 8.53 20.42
N GLY A 74 31.18 9.49 19.60
CA GLY A 74 32.19 9.32 18.58
C GLY A 74 31.74 8.79 17.25
N MET A 75 30.44 8.94 16.91
CA MET A 75 29.98 8.71 15.55
C MET A 75 30.60 9.75 14.61
N ASP A 76 31.03 9.29 13.42
CA ASP A 76 31.54 10.15 12.37
C ASP A 76 30.49 11.25 12.03
N PRO A 77 30.82 12.54 12.13
CA PRO A 77 29.92 13.61 11.73
C PRO A 77 29.41 13.51 10.29
N GLU A 78 30.20 12.91 9.40
CA GLU A 78 29.85 12.66 7.99
C GLU A 78 29.10 11.36 7.77
N MET A 79 28.76 10.62 8.84
CA MET A 79 27.93 9.42 8.73
C MET A 79 26.61 9.75 8.03
N PRO A 80 26.28 9.06 6.91
CA PRO A 80 25.02 9.29 6.21
C PRO A 80 23.81 9.04 7.11
N ALA A 81 22.86 9.96 7.02
CA ALA A 81 21.61 9.89 7.76
C ALA A 81 20.45 10.39 6.89
N ALA A 82 19.27 9.90 7.15
CA ALA A 82 18.08 10.28 6.42
C ALA A 82 16.87 10.49 7.36
N ILE A 83 15.99 11.40 6.99
CA ILE A 83 14.64 11.47 7.56
C ILE A 83 13.63 11.20 6.46
N LEU A 84 12.67 10.32 6.75
CA LEU A 84 11.72 9.78 5.80
C LEU A 84 10.30 10.07 6.33
N GLN A 85 9.64 11.05 5.72
CA GLN A 85 8.31 11.51 6.11
C GLN A 85 7.24 10.85 5.27
N LYS A 86 6.12 10.45 5.91
CA LYS A 86 4.92 9.89 5.25
C LYS A 86 5.25 8.82 4.22
N GLY A 87 6.23 7.97 4.50
CA GLY A 87 6.68 6.91 3.59
C GLY A 87 5.53 6.05 3.07
N THR A 88 5.66 5.56 1.84
CA THR A 88 4.68 4.75 1.13
C THR A 88 3.38 5.47 0.70
N THR A 89 3.29 6.78 0.88
CA THR A 89 2.13 7.59 0.49
C THR A 89 2.50 8.56 -0.64
N ALA A 90 1.51 9.19 -1.27
CA ALA A 90 1.74 10.24 -2.24
C ALA A 90 2.41 11.50 -1.63
N GLY A 91 2.36 11.65 -0.32
CA GLY A 91 3.01 12.74 0.40
C GLY A 91 4.40 12.40 0.93
N GLN A 92 5.01 11.30 0.47
CA GLN A 92 6.36 10.89 0.87
C GLN A 92 7.38 11.99 0.58
N LYS A 93 8.25 12.25 1.56
CA LYS A 93 9.41 13.12 1.43
C LYS A 93 10.62 12.46 2.06
N LYS A 94 11.76 12.64 1.42
CA LYS A 94 13.05 12.12 1.85
C LYS A 94 14.06 13.27 1.95
N ILE A 95 14.79 13.33 3.05
CA ILE A 95 16.01 14.14 3.17
C ILE A 95 17.14 13.19 3.48
N VAL A 96 18.18 13.22 2.68
CA VAL A 96 19.45 12.53 2.94
C VAL A 96 20.50 13.61 3.24
N ALA A 97 21.20 13.45 4.34
CA ALA A 97 22.20 14.37 4.85
C ALA A 97 23.26 13.56 5.64
N THR A 98 24.04 14.22 6.48
CA THR A 98 24.91 13.58 7.47
C THR A 98 24.37 13.76 8.88
N VAL A 99 24.85 13.02 9.85
CA VAL A 99 24.42 13.15 11.25
C VAL A 99 24.61 14.59 11.74
N SER A 100 25.69 15.27 11.33
CA SER A 100 25.98 16.66 11.72
C SER A 100 25.05 17.68 11.07
N THR A 101 24.48 17.39 9.89
CA THR A 101 23.69 18.37 9.11
C THR A 101 22.19 18.07 9.07
N LEU A 102 21.79 16.88 9.47
CA LEU A 102 20.39 16.41 9.33
C LEU A 102 19.39 17.32 10.03
N GLU A 103 19.70 17.78 11.24
CA GLU A 103 18.81 18.66 12.01
C GLU A 103 18.54 19.98 11.27
N ALA A 104 19.60 20.62 10.74
CA ALA A 104 19.51 21.87 10.00
C ALA A 104 18.66 21.69 8.73
N GLU A 105 18.87 20.60 7.99
CA GLU A 105 18.12 20.28 6.79
C GLU A 105 16.64 20.01 7.08
N VAL A 106 16.33 19.30 8.17
CA VAL A 106 14.96 19.03 8.62
C VAL A 106 14.23 20.31 8.97
N LYS A 107 14.89 21.24 9.70
CA LYS A 107 14.33 22.56 10.03
C LYS A 107 14.09 23.39 8.77
N ARG A 108 15.08 23.41 7.85
CA ARG A 108 14.99 24.17 6.59
C ARG A 108 13.83 23.71 5.71
N GLN A 109 13.58 22.39 5.64
CA GLN A 109 12.56 21.81 4.76
C GLN A 109 11.20 21.60 5.46
N GLY A 110 11.09 21.92 6.75
CA GLY A 110 9.85 21.84 7.51
C GLY A 110 9.26 20.44 7.63
N ILE A 111 10.11 19.42 7.82
CA ILE A 111 9.66 18.05 8.02
C ILE A 111 8.88 17.92 9.33
N GLN A 112 7.77 17.21 9.25
CA GLN A 112 6.86 16.98 10.37
C GLN A 112 6.58 15.48 10.54
N THR A 113 5.96 15.11 11.66
CA THR A 113 5.45 13.77 11.89
C THR A 113 4.27 13.46 10.94
N PRO A 114 4.04 12.19 10.57
CA PRO A 114 4.86 11.01 10.92
C PRO A 114 6.12 10.92 10.06
N ALA A 115 7.27 10.69 10.70
CA ALA A 115 8.54 10.44 10.02
C ALA A 115 9.42 9.49 10.84
N ILE A 116 10.37 8.84 10.17
CA ILE A 116 11.39 8.01 10.80
C ILE A 116 12.78 8.55 10.45
N ILE A 117 13.74 8.34 11.35
CA ILE A 117 15.14 8.70 11.15
C ILE A 117 15.91 7.42 10.89
N VAL A 118 16.75 7.42 9.87
CA VAL A 118 17.68 6.33 9.55
C VAL A 118 19.08 6.86 9.59
N VAL A 119 19.99 6.18 10.32
CA VAL A 119 21.39 6.54 10.41
C VAL A 119 22.23 5.33 10.01
N GLY A 120 23.16 5.52 9.10
CA GLY A 120 24.05 4.48 8.62
C GLY A 120 24.48 4.66 7.17
N LYS A 121 25.58 4.03 6.79
CA LYS A 121 26.15 4.12 5.44
C LYS A 121 25.17 3.78 4.31
N VAL A 122 24.17 2.94 4.59
CA VAL A 122 23.13 2.56 3.63
C VAL A 122 22.28 3.75 3.14
N CYS A 123 22.25 4.85 3.90
CA CYS A 123 21.51 6.06 3.48
C CYS A 123 22.13 6.68 2.22
N ALA A 124 23.42 6.48 1.95
CA ALA A 124 24.07 6.94 0.73
C ALA A 124 23.55 6.25 -0.54
N LEU A 125 22.88 5.10 -0.41
CA LEU A 125 22.31 4.34 -1.53
C LEU A 125 20.91 4.84 -1.95
N ALA A 126 20.36 5.81 -1.24
CA ALA A 126 18.98 6.27 -1.42
C ALA A 126 18.62 6.70 -2.85
N ASP A 127 19.58 7.27 -3.58
CA ASP A 127 19.37 7.72 -4.97
C ASP A 127 19.59 6.60 -5.99
N GLU A 128 20.56 5.71 -5.72
CA GLU A 128 20.86 4.57 -6.56
C GLU A 128 19.66 3.60 -6.61
N PHE A 129 19.11 3.26 -5.47
CA PHE A 129 17.97 2.35 -5.36
C PHE A 129 16.60 3.06 -5.36
N ASN A 130 16.55 4.33 -5.72
CA ASN A 130 15.29 5.07 -5.82
C ASN A 130 14.44 4.52 -6.96
N TRP A 131 13.46 3.71 -6.62
CA TRP A 131 12.52 3.10 -7.55
C TRP A 131 11.11 3.71 -7.48
N TYR A 132 10.65 3.98 -6.25
CA TYR A 132 9.26 4.39 -6.00
C TYR A 132 8.98 5.81 -6.47
N GLU A 133 9.88 6.75 -6.19
CA GLU A 133 9.77 8.15 -6.61
C GLU A 133 9.87 8.33 -8.13
N LYS A 134 10.40 7.33 -8.85
CA LYS A 134 10.47 7.31 -10.32
C LYS A 134 9.19 6.80 -10.99
N LEU A 135 8.22 6.32 -10.21
CA LEU A 135 6.95 5.85 -10.76
C LEU A 135 6.11 7.01 -11.31
N PRO A 136 5.45 6.84 -12.46
CA PRO A 136 4.84 7.93 -13.21
C PRO A 136 3.68 8.64 -12.50
N LEU A 137 3.05 8.00 -11.53
CA LEU A 137 1.95 8.55 -10.74
C LEU A 137 2.34 8.80 -9.27
N MET A 138 3.63 8.76 -8.94
CA MET A 138 4.09 9.13 -7.60
C MET A 138 3.71 10.58 -7.30
N GLY A 139 3.18 10.81 -6.10
CA GLY A 139 2.67 12.12 -5.68
C GLY A 139 1.20 12.38 -6.02
N TRP A 140 0.58 11.55 -6.86
CA TRP A 140 -0.83 11.69 -7.22
C TRP A 140 -1.74 10.95 -6.24
N LYS A 141 -2.82 11.64 -5.84
CA LYS A 141 -3.96 11.04 -5.12
C LYS A 141 -5.13 10.88 -6.08
N VAL A 142 -5.57 9.64 -6.26
CA VAL A 142 -6.62 9.31 -7.22
C VAL A 142 -7.84 8.78 -6.49
N LEU A 143 -8.99 9.42 -6.72
CA LEU A 143 -10.29 8.96 -6.22
C LEU A 143 -10.94 8.05 -7.27
N VAL A 144 -11.19 6.79 -6.91
CA VAL A 144 -11.88 5.81 -7.75
C VAL A 144 -13.31 5.64 -7.25
N THR A 145 -14.28 6.05 -8.07
CA THR A 145 -15.72 6.04 -7.72
C THR A 145 -16.49 4.86 -8.30
N ARG A 146 -15.83 3.94 -8.99
CA ARG A 146 -16.45 2.77 -9.61
C ARG A 146 -17.03 1.80 -8.58
N PRO A 147 -18.04 0.97 -8.93
CA PRO A 147 -18.54 -0.09 -8.08
C PRO A 147 -17.40 -1.00 -7.58
N LYS A 148 -17.49 -1.45 -6.34
CA LYS A 148 -16.42 -2.19 -5.65
C LYS A 148 -15.94 -3.44 -6.40
N ASN A 149 -16.86 -4.18 -7.02
CA ASN A 149 -16.56 -5.38 -7.81
C ASN A 149 -15.83 -5.11 -9.14
N ARG A 150 -15.75 -3.84 -9.58
CA ARG A 150 -15.10 -3.43 -10.85
C ARG A 150 -13.91 -2.49 -10.64
N SER A 151 -13.62 -2.11 -9.39
CA SER A 151 -12.53 -1.17 -9.09
C SER A 151 -11.17 -1.84 -8.96
N SER A 152 -11.10 -3.12 -8.57
CA SER A 152 -9.87 -3.80 -8.19
C SER A 152 -8.75 -3.67 -9.23
N ARG A 153 -9.02 -4.03 -10.48
CA ARG A 153 -7.99 -3.97 -11.55
C ARG A 153 -7.49 -2.56 -11.84
N THR A 154 -8.40 -1.57 -11.85
CA THR A 154 -8.03 -0.16 -12.06
C THR A 154 -7.21 0.36 -10.90
N THR A 155 -7.64 0.05 -9.67
CA THR A 155 -6.95 0.41 -8.43
C THR A 155 -5.55 -0.20 -8.37
N GLU A 156 -5.41 -1.48 -8.70
CA GLU A 156 -4.13 -2.17 -8.76
C GLU A 156 -3.18 -1.50 -9.75
N LEU A 157 -3.62 -1.26 -10.99
CA LEU A 157 -2.81 -0.60 -12.02
C LEU A 157 -2.39 0.82 -11.62
N LEU A 158 -3.25 1.58 -10.95
CA LEU A 158 -2.91 2.91 -10.45
C LEU A 158 -1.86 2.83 -9.34
N ARG A 159 -2.02 1.89 -8.39
CA ARG A 159 -1.05 1.65 -7.31
C ARG A 159 0.30 1.16 -7.84
N GLU A 160 0.32 0.25 -8.81
CA GLU A 160 1.53 -0.21 -9.49
C GLU A 160 2.30 0.95 -10.14
N LYS A 161 1.60 2.00 -10.56
CA LYS A 161 2.19 3.23 -11.11
C LYS A 161 2.56 4.28 -10.05
N GLY A 162 2.37 3.98 -8.77
CA GLY A 162 2.76 4.83 -7.63
C GLY A 162 1.67 5.78 -7.12
N ALA A 163 0.44 5.70 -7.62
CA ALA A 163 -0.64 6.53 -7.11
C ALA A 163 -1.12 6.07 -5.72
N GLU A 164 -1.44 7.02 -4.87
CA GLU A 164 -2.25 6.80 -3.67
C GLU A 164 -3.72 6.76 -4.07
N VAL A 165 -4.36 5.59 -3.98
CA VAL A 165 -5.73 5.39 -4.45
C VAL A 165 -6.70 5.32 -3.29
N LEU A 166 -7.65 6.25 -3.28
CA LEU A 166 -8.82 6.23 -2.41
C LEU A 166 -10.02 5.65 -3.18
N GLU A 167 -10.57 4.55 -2.68
CA GLU A 167 -11.77 3.94 -3.26
C GLU A 167 -13.02 4.44 -2.53
N LEU A 168 -13.89 5.13 -3.28
CA LEU A 168 -15.19 5.59 -2.80
C LEU A 168 -16.28 5.11 -3.78
N PRO A 169 -16.73 3.85 -3.68
CA PRO A 169 -17.78 3.33 -4.56
C PRO A 169 -19.06 4.16 -4.41
N SER A 170 -19.41 4.91 -5.45
CA SER A 170 -20.60 5.78 -5.46
C SER A 170 -21.85 5.11 -6.01
N ILE A 171 -21.71 3.92 -6.62
CA ILE A 171 -22.80 3.16 -7.23
C ILE A 171 -22.76 1.74 -6.68
N ARG A 172 -23.92 1.25 -6.29
CA ARG A 172 -24.17 -0.15 -5.94
C ARG A 172 -25.24 -0.71 -6.87
N THR A 173 -24.92 -1.79 -7.55
CA THR A 173 -25.90 -2.56 -8.32
C THR A 173 -26.44 -3.68 -7.43
N GLN A 174 -27.74 -3.84 -7.35
CA GLN A 174 -28.39 -4.90 -6.60
C GLN A 174 -29.59 -5.44 -7.38
N ALA A 175 -30.01 -6.66 -7.04
CA ALA A 175 -31.23 -7.23 -7.57
C ALA A 175 -32.43 -6.32 -7.21
N LEU A 176 -33.44 -6.29 -8.07
CA LEU A 176 -34.68 -5.63 -7.77
C LEU A 176 -35.38 -6.34 -6.59
N GLU A 177 -36.08 -5.58 -5.73
CA GLU A 177 -36.87 -6.19 -4.65
C GLU A 177 -38.00 -7.03 -5.21
N ASP A 178 -38.66 -6.55 -6.27
CA ASP A 178 -39.67 -7.30 -7.01
C ASP A 178 -39.03 -8.09 -8.17
N GLN A 179 -38.86 -9.36 -7.95
CA GLN A 179 -38.26 -10.29 -8.93
C GLN A 179 -39.31 -11.19 -9.60
N ARG A 180 -40.63 -10.89 -9.48
CA ARG A 180 -41.71 -11.73 -10.04
C ARG A 180 -41.52 -12.00 -11.51
N ALA A 181 -41.11 -11.01 -12.29
CA ALA A 181 -40.88 -11.21 -13.73
C ALA A 181 -39.72 -12.19 -14.02
N LEU A 182 -38.64 -12.13 -13.23
CA LEU A 182 -37.54 -13.10 -13.32
C LEU A 182 -38.02 -14.50 -12.93
N TYR A 183 -38.80 -14.62 -11.86
CA TYR A 183 -39.30 -15.91 -11.39
C TYR A 183 -40.23 -16.54 -12.41
N GLN A 184 -41.13 -15.79 -13.00
CA GLN A 184 -41.99 -16.27 -14.08
C GLN A 184 -41.19 -16.73 -15.29
N ALA A 185 -40.18 -15.97 -15.69
CA ALA A 185 -39.29 -16.38 -16.80
C ALA A 185 -38.49 -17.65 -16.48
N LEU A 186 -38.06 -17.85 -15.25
CA LEU A 186 -37.35 -19.05 -14.82
C LEU A 186 -38.28 -20.27 -14.74
N ASP A 187 -39.55 -20.09 -14.32
CA ASP A 187 -40.54 -21.17 -14.27
C ASP A 187 -40.88 -21.71 -15.66
N HIS A 188 -40.76 -20.86 -16.69
CA HIS A 188 -40.99 -21.18 -18.10
C HIS A 188 -39.68 -21.12 -18.93
N VAL A 189 -38.58 -21.42 -18.31
CA VAL A 189 -37.24 -21.25 -18.94
C VAL A 189 -37.06 -22.06 -20.22
N SER A 190 -37.72 -23.22 -20.34
CA SER A 190 -37.69 -24.07 -21.53
C SER A 190 -38.38 -23.47 -22.76
N ASP A 191 -39.23 -22.46 -22.58
CA ASP A 191 -39.93 -21.81 -23.67
C ASP A 191 -39.07 -20.78 -24.41
N TYR A 192 -37.92 -20.43 -23.82
CA TYR A 192 -36.98 -19.47 -24.38
C TYR A 192 -35.91 -20.16 -25.24
N GLN A 193 -35.56 -19.52 -26.34
CA GLN A 193 -34.48 -19.94 -27.24
C GLN A 193 -33.17 -19.17 -27.00
N TRP A 194 -33.26 -18.01 -26.36
CA TRP A 194 -32.12 -17.13 -26.12
C TRP A 194 -32.17 -16.50 -24.73
N ALA A 195 -31.03 -16.48 -24.08
CA ALA A 195 -30.80 -15.66 -22.90
C ALA A 195 -29.78 -14.56 -23.24
N VAL A 196 -30.18 -13.29 -23.14
CA VAL A 196 -29.34 -12.14 -23.47
C VAL A 196 -28.96 -11.39 -22.22
N PHE A 197 -27.68 -11.38 -21.90
CA PHE A 197 -27.14 -10.64 -20.76
C PHE A 197 -26.49 -9.34 -21.22
N THR A 198 -26.99 -8.21 -20.76
CA THR A 198 -26.48 -6.87 -21.09
C THR A 198 -25.44 -6.38 -20.08
N SER A 199 -25.28 -7.08 -18.95
CA SER A 199 -24.28 -6.77 -17.94
C SER A 199 -23.82 -8.02 -17.19
N PRO A 200 -22.57 -8.08 -16.68
CA PRO A 200 -22.12 -9.16 -15.82
C PRO A 200 -22.97 -9.33 -14.58
N THR A 201 -23.34 -8.23 -13.91
CA THR A 201 -24.19 -8.28 -12.71
C THR A 201 -25.58 -8.88 -12.98
N GLY A 202 -26.15 -8.61 -14.16
CA GLY A 202 -27.43 -9.23 -14.56
C GLY A 202 -27.29 -10.75 -14.71
N ALA A 203 -26.17 -11.21 -15.26
CA ALA A 203 -25.88 -12.63 -15.36
C ALA A 203 -25.66 -13.25 -13.96
N GLU A 204 -24.85 -12.60 -13.11
CA GLU A 204 -24.61 -13.06 -11.72
C GLU A 204 -25.95 -13.23 -10.98
N ILE A 205 -26.82 -12.22 -10.99
CA ILE A 205 -28.13 -12.28 -10.33
C ILE A 205 -28.98 -13.42 -10.90
N PHE A 206 -28.97 -13.62 -12.21
CA PHE A 206 -29.71 -14.71 -12.85
C PHE A 206 -29.24 -16.09 -12.38
N PHE A 207 -27.93 -16.32 -12.35
CA PHE A 207 -27.39 -17.61 -11.91
C PHE A 207 -27.51 -17.81 -10.39
N ASP A 208 -27.38 -16.76 -9.60
CA ASP A 208 -27.63 -16.82 -8.16
C ASP A 208 -29.08 -17.18 -7.86
N GLU A 209 -30.03 -16.67 -8.64
CA GLU A 209 -31.44 -17.01 -8.47
C GLU A 209 -31.75 -18.45 -8.88
N LEU A 210 -31.16 -18.96 -9.97
CA LEU A 210 -31.21 -20.39 -10.31
C LEU A 210 -30.78 -21.27 -9.14
N LYS A 211 -29.64 -20.91 -8.53
CA LYS A 211 -29.08 -21.64 -7.38
C LYS A 211 -29.98 -21.54 -6.14
N HIS A 212 -30.50 -20.36 -5.83
CA HIS A 212 -31.45 -20.14 -4.73
C HIS A 212 -32.70 -21.00 -4.88
N ARG A 213 -33.23 -21.10 -6.09
CA ARG A 213 -34.40 -21.91 -6.41
C ARG A 213 -34.08 -23.39 -6.60
N ARG A 214 -32.82 -23.82 -6.42
CA ARG A 214 -32.34 -25.19 -6.63
C ARG A 214 -32.71 -25.73 -8.01
N MET A 215 -32.76 -24.88 -9.01
CA MET A 215 -32.99 -25.31 -10.40
C MET A 215 -31.71 -25.93 -10.95
N ASP A 216 -31.88 -27.05 -11.65
CA ASP A 216 -30.75 -27.68 -12.32
C ASP A 216 -30.33 -26.84 -13.53
N ILE A 217 -29.04 -26.56 -13.67
CA ILE A 217 -28.49 -25.81 -14.82
C ILE A 217 -28.82 -26.49 -16.15
N ARG A 218 -29.09 -27.81 -16.14
CA ARG A 218 -29.52 -28.54 -17.32
C ARG A 218 -30.87 -28.10 -17.85
N SER A 219 -31.69 -27.39 -17.04
CA SER A 219 -32.93 -26.78 -17.53
C SER A 219 -32.67 -25.69 -18.57
N LEU A 220 -31.45 -25.20 -18.67
CA LEU A 220 -30.99 -24.24 -19.69
C LEU A 220 -30.46 -24.92 -20.95
N ALA A 221 -30.48 -26.28 -21.02
CA ALA A 221 -29.95 -27.06 -22.13
C ALA A 221 -30.70 -26.74 -23.41
N GLY A 222 -30.44 -26.10 -24.33
CA GLY A 222 -31.17 -25.68 -25.54
C GLY A 222 -31.33 -24.19 -25.67
N ILE A 223 -31.00 -23.42 -24.61
CA ILE A 223 -30.99 -21.98 -24.65
C ILE A 223 -29.62 -21.49 -25.13
N ARG A 224 -29.62 -20.68 -26.16
CA ARG A 224 -28.39 -20.00 -26.63
C ARG A 224 -28.17 -18.76 -25.78
N SER A 225 -26.93 -18.58 -25.25
CA SER A 225 -26.58 -17.38 -24.50
C SER A 225 -25.88 -16.36 -25.36
N LEU A 226 -26.28 -15.10 -25.25
CA LEU A 226 -25.66 -13.97 -25.91
C LEU A 226 -25.24 -12.92 -24.88
N ARG A 227 -23.98 -12.44 -24.97
CA ARG A 227 -23.44 -11.38 -24.14
C ARG A 227 -23.23 -10.11 -24.95
N SER A 228 -23.84 -9.02 -24.53
CA SER A 228 -23.76 -7.72 -25.21
C SER A 228 -22.50 -6.92 -24.90
N ALA A 229 -21.73 -7.27 -23.88
CA ALA A 229 -20.55 -6.49 -23.47
C ALA A 229 -19.22 -7.14 -23.87
N ARG A 230 -18.34 -6.36 -24.49
CA ARG A 230 -16.92 -6.72 -24.70
C ARG A 230 -16.17 -6.62 -23.35
N GLU A 231 -16.17 -7.66 -22.54
CA GLU A 231 -15.19 -7.82 -21.46
C GLU A 231 -14.27 -8.99 -21.76
N PRO A 232 -12.97 -8.95 -21.32
CA PRO A 232 -12.04 -10.05 -21.58
C PRO A 232 -12.51 -11.35 -20.93
N GLU A 233 -12.27 -12.46 -21.61
CA GLU A 233 -12.74 -13.85 -21.36
C GLU A 233 -12.49 -14.44 -19.95
N ARG A 234 -11.83 -13.70 -19.05
CA ARG A 234 -11.40 -14.25 -17.74
C ARG A 234 -12.49 -14.32 -16.67
N SER A 235 -13.61 -13.61 -16.81
CA SER A 235 -14.63 -13.53 -15.73
C SER A 235 -15.60 -14.72 -15.68
N TRP A 236 -15.57 -15.60 -16.67
CA TRP A 236 -16.51 -16.72 -16.79
C TRP A 236 -15.90 -18.10 -16.53
N ARG A 237 -14.59 -18.17 -16.24
CA ARG A 237 -13.92 -19.46 -15.94
C ARG A 237 -13.90 -19.86 -14.47
N THR A 238 -14.43 -19.05 -13.57
CA THR A 238 -14.47 -19.33 -12.12
C THR A 238 -15.85 -19.67 -11.61
N GLY A 239 -16.63 -20.37 -12.41
CA GLY A 239 -17.76 -21.13 -11.91
C GLY A 239 -17.34 -22.57 -11.76
N ASP A 240 -16.72 -22.92 -10.64
CA ASP A 240 -16.64 -24.31 -10.21
C ASP A 240 -18.07 -24.79 -9.95
N PHE A 241 -18.60 -25.56 -10.87
CA PHE A 241 -19.82 -26.32 -10.73
C PHE A 241 -19.51 -27.73 -10.21
#